data_31ce623e11557262cfb066173f0d3d52
#
_entry.id   31ce623e11557262cfb066173f0d3d52
#
_cell.length_a   1.000
_cell.length_b   1.000
_cell.length_c   1.000
_cell.angle_alpha   90.00
_cell.angle_beta   90.00
_cell.angle_gamma   90.00
#
_symmetry.space_group_name_H-M   'P 1'
#
loop_
_entity.id
_entity.type
_entity.pdbx_description
1 polymer ?
#
loop_
_entity_poly.entity_id
_entity_poly.type
_entity_poly.pdbx_seq_one_letter_code
_entity_poly.pdbx_strand_id
1 'polypeptide(L)'
;MPAERVLTVEAVTGVSREVLRPDLYSDRPGIDEVDAARAREYALLATLLARAPDQALLDRIVGLHGDASPLGLAHVALAEAARQTSVERAEREYFDLFIGLGRGELLPYGSYYLTGFLHERPLARLRESLAQLGIERAAGQAEPEDHAAILCEIMAGLASGRFPAPEGASRVLFEEHLAPWMERFFLDLEQAEAAAFYRRTGTVGRVLMGIEREAFALPS
;
A
#
# COMPACT_ATOMS: atom_id res chain seq x y z
N MET A 1 -0.99 -29.85 -9.03
CA MET A 1 -1.99 -28.84 -8.60
C MET A 1 -1.26 -27.53 -8.49
N PRO A 2 -1.64 -26.48 -9.22
CA PRO A 2 -1.02 -25.17 -9.00
C PRO A 2 -1.35 -24.73 -7.57
N ALA A 3 -0.33 -24.30 -6.84
CA ALA A 3 -0.52 -23.75 -5.52
C ALA A 3 -1.44 -22.53 -5.63
N GLU A 4 -2.60 -22.61 -5.01
CA GLU A 4 -3.55 -21.51 -4.93
C GLU A 4 -2.83 -20.31 -4.29
N ARG A 5 -2.71 -19.25 -5.04
CA ARG A 5 -2.08 -18.01 -4.63
C ARG A 5 -3.15 -17.15 -4.00
N VAL A 6 -3.29 -17.26 -2.71
CA VAL A 6 -4.34 -16.60 -1.96
C VAL A 6 -3.80 -15.28 -1.40
N LEU A 7 -4.49 -14.17 -1.72
CA LEU A 7 -4.36 -12.93 -0.96
C LEU A 7 -4.81 -13.23 0.47
N THR A 8 -3.89 -13.46 1.38
CA THR A 8 -4.23 -13.72 2.78
C THR A 8 -4.41 -12.39 3.51
N VAL A 9 -5.57 -12.22 4.14
CA VAL A 9 -5.81 -11.12 5.09
C VAL A 9 -4.82 -11.21 6.26
N GLU A 10 -4.37 -12.41 6.61
CA GLU A 10 -3.24 -12.59 7.52
C GLU A 10 -1.97 -11.93 6.97
N ALA A 11 -1.79 -11.92 5.65
CA ALA A 11 -0.72 -11.15 5.05
C ALA A 11 -0.96 -9.64 5.19
N VAL A 12 -2.21 -9.15 5.07
CA VAL A 12 -2.55 -7.75 5.38
C VAL A 12 -2.45 -7.47 6.89
N THR A 13 -2.81 -8.42 7.74
CA THR A 13 -2.72 -8.25 9.20
C THR A 13 -1.43 -8.79 9.79
N GLY A 14 -0.79 -9.76 9.17
CA GLY A 14 0.49 -10.38 9.57
C GLY A 14 1.73 -9.80 8.89
N VAL A 15 1.55 -9.04 7.83
CA VAL A 15 2.61 -8.30 7.11
C VAL A 15 3.44 -7.43 8.07
N SER A 16 2.86 -7.05 9.21
CA SER A 16 3.52 -6.22 10.20
C SER A 16 4.83 -6.83 10.76
N ARG A 17 4.99 -8.14 10.84
CA ARG A 17 6.21 -8.75 11.39
C ARG A 17 7.24 -9.13 10.33
N GLU A 18 6.84 -9.54 9.17
CA GLU A 18 7.74 -10.08 8.15
C GLU A 18 8.13 -9.04 7.10
N VAL A 19 7.22 -8.15 6.74
CA VAL A 19 7.43 -7.17 5.67
C VAL A 19 8.22 -5.94 6.12
N LEU A 20 8.18 -5.58 7.41
CA LEU A 20 9.04 -4.54 7.97
C LEU A 20 10.37 -5.10 8.50
N ARG A 21 10.70 -6.38 8.20
CA ARG A 21 12.00 -6.98 8.51
C ARG A 21 12.82 -7.05 7.23
N PRO A 22 13.86 -6.19 7.09
CA PRO A 22 14.75 -6.15 5.92
C PRO A 22 15.40 -7.51 5.61
N ASP A 23 15.64 -8.31 6.66
CA ASP A 23 16.28 -9.62 6.62
C ASP A 23 15.47 -10.70 5.88
N LEU A 24 14.18 -10.50 5.65
CA LEU A 24 13.35 -11.50 4.96
C LEU A 24 13.25 -11.30 3.45
N TYR A 25 13.61 -10.14 2.95
CA TYR A 25 13.53 -9.81 1.52
C TYR A 25 14.90 -9.81 0.83
N SER A 26 15.99 -9.60 1.57
CA SER A 26 17.36 -9.58 1.03
C SER A 26 17.94 -10.98 0.72
N ASP A 27 17.36 -12.05 1.23
CA ASP A 27 17.92 -13.41 1.11
C ASP A 27 17.23 -14.29 0.05
N ARG A 28 16.30 -13.77 -0.74
CA ARG A 28 15.73 -14.55 -1.85
C ARG A 28 16.62 -14.43 -3.10
N PRO A 29 17.19 -15.52 -3.58
CA PRO A 29 17.98 -15.48 -4.82
C PRO A 29 17.09 -15.03 -5.97
N GLY A 30 17.45 -13.91 -6.63
CA GLY A 30 16.74 -13.38 -7.80
C GLY A 30 15.93 -12.11 -7.62
N ILE A 31 15.87 -11.54 -6.41
CA ILE A 31 15.26 -10.21 -6.18
C ILE A 31 16.41 -9.20 -6.08
N ASP A 32 16.38 -8.16 -6.91
CA ASP A 32 17.37 -7.09 -6.83
C ASP A 32 17.06 -6.13 -5.66
N GLU A 33 18.03 -5.27 -5.33
CA GLU A 33 17.90 -4.33 -4.21
C GLU A 33 16.77 -3.31 -4.43
N VAL A 34 16.51 -2.95 -5.68
CA VAL A 34 15.45 -1.99 -6.06
C VAL A 34 14.09 -2.61 -5.82
N ASP A 35 13.86 -3.84 -6.29
CA ASP A 35 12.60 -4.55 -6.08
C ASP A 35 12.37 -4.86 -4.60
N ALA A 36 13.42 -5.19 -3.85
CA ALA A 36 13.32 -5.35 -2.40
C ALA A 36 12.95 -4.04 -1.69
N ALA A 37 13.47 -2.90 -2.14
CA ALA A 37 13.10 -1.59 -1.61
C ALA A 37 11.64 -1.26 -1.96
N ARG A 38 11.22 -1.42 -3.21
CA ARG A 38 9.84 -1.23 -3.66
C ARG A 38 8.85 -2.07 -2.84
N ALA A 39 9.17 -3.34 -2.63
CA ALA A 39 8.36 -4.25 -1.84
C ALA A 39 8.16 -3.74 -0.40
N ARG A 40 9.21 -3.20 0.24
CA ARG A 40 9.12 -2.63 1.60
C ARG A 40 8.23 -1.40 1.65
N GLU A 41 8.34 -0.51 0.67
CA GLU A 41 7.52 0.71 0.61
C GLU A 41 6.03 0.38 0.44
N TYR A 42 5.71 -0.49 -0.51
CA TYR A 42 4.33 -0.93 -0.71
C TYR A 42 3.76 -1.64 0.52
N ALA A 43 4.57 -2.45 1.18
CA ALA A 43 4.15 -3.16 2.38
C ALA A 43 3.90 -2.24 3.58
N LEU A 44 4.70 -1.18 3.74
CA LEU A 44 4.46 -0.14 4.75
C LEU A 44 3.11 0.54 4.50
N LEU A 45 2.85 0.96 3.26
CA LEU A 45 1.58 1.58 2.89
C LEU A 45 0.40 0.62 3.07
N ALA A 46 0.52 -0.64 2.63
CA ALA A 46 -0.49 -1.67 2.82
C ALA A 46 -0.88 -1.81 4.29
N THR A 47 0.12 -1.89 5.17
CA THR A 47 -0.09 -2.05 6.61
C THR A 47 -0.83 -0.85 7.22
N LEU A 48 -0.40 0.37 6.89
CA LEU A 48 -0.97 1.61 7.44
C LEU A 48 -2.38 1.90 6.91
N LEU A 49 -2.68 1.48 5.67
CA LEU A 49 -4.00 1.69 5.06
C LEU A 49 -5.00 0.58 5.39
N ALA A 50 -4.53 -0.61 5.84
CA ALA A 50 -5.41 -1.72 6.21
C ALA A 50 -6.03 -1.56 7.59
N ARG A 51 -5.32 -0.91 8.52
CA ARG A 51 -5.77 -0.69 9.90
C ARG A 51 -4.95 0.40 10.59
N ALA A 52 -5.48 0.90 11.69
CA ALA A 52 -4.73 1.79 12.57
C ALA A 52 -3.46 1.09 13.11
N PRO A 53 -2.35 1.82 13.27
CA PRO A 53 -1.11 1.25 13.81
C PRO A 53 -1.25 0.94 15.31
N ASP A 54 -0.77 -0.24 15.70
CA ASP A 54 -0.53 -0.57 17.11
C ASP A 54 0.81 0.04 17.60
N GLN A 55 1.07 -0.09 18.91
CA GLN A 55 2.29 0.46 19.50
C GLN A 55 3.56 -0.12 18.85
N ALA A 56 3.56 -1.41 18.55
CA ALA A 56 4.71 -2.07 17.94
C ALA A 56 5.00 -1.55 16.53
N LEU A 57 3.97 -1.18 15.77
CA LEU A 57 4.13 -0.54 14.46
C LEU A 57 4.60 0.90 14.60
N LEU A 58 4.03 1.69 15.52
CA LEU A 58 4.49 3.05 15.79
C LEU A 58 5.97 3.08 16.20
N ASP A 59 6.40 2.19 17.10
CA ASP A 59 7.81 2.09 17.53
C ASP A 59 8.76 1.78 16.37
N ARG A 60 8.32 0.94 15.42
CA ARG A 60 9.10 0.65 14.20
C ARG A 60 9.15 1.85 13.26
N ILE A 61 8.04 2.57 13.07
CA ILE A 61 8.01 3.77 12.24
C ILE A 61 8.90 4.87 12.84
N VAL A 62 8.94 5.01 14.17
CA VAL A 62 9.87 5.92 14.85
C VAL A 62 11.34 5.65 14.50
N GLY A 63 11.67 4.37 14.21
CA GLY A 63 12.99 3.94 13.79
C GLY A 63 13.30 4.15 12.30
N LEU A 64 12.38 4.67 11.50
CA LEU A 64 12.65 4.96 10.09
C LEU A 64 13.69 6.08 9.96
N HIS A 65 14.62 5.87 9.05
CA HIS A 65 15.64 6.82 8.66
C HIS A 65 15.49 7.12 7.16
N GLY A 66 15.99 8.26 6.72
CA GLY A 66 15.97 8.64 5.31
C GLY A 66 17.16 9.51 4.96
N ASP A 67 17.52 9.53 3.70
CA ASP A 67 18.49 10.41 3.10
C ASP A 67 17.84 11.73 2.63
N ALA A 68 18.55 12.51 1.84
CA ALA A 68 18.06 13.77 1.28
C ALA A 68 17.15 13.60 0.06
N SER A 69 16.84 12.36 -0.34
CA SER A 69 15.86 12.10 -1.41
C SER A 69 14.44 12.47 -0.97
N PRO A 70 13.52 12.73 -1.91
CA PRO A 70 12.12 13.00 -1.57
C PRO A 70 11.49 11.91 -0.69
N LEU A 71 11.80 10.63 -0.96
CA LEU A 71 11.28 9.49 -0.20
C LEU A 71 11.93 9.42 1.20
N GLY A 72 13.26 9.62 1.28
CA GLY A 72 13.97 9.66 2.55
C GLY A 72 13.46 10.77 3.48
N LEU A 73 13.19 11.96 2.94
CA LEU A 73 12.59 13.07 3.70
C LEU A 73 11.16 12.74 4.13
N ALA A 74 10.37 12.04 3.32
CA ALA A 74 9.03 11.58 3.68
C ALA A 74 9.07 10.56 4.83
N HIS A 75 10.03 9.63 4.85
CA HIS A 75 10.26 8.70 5.95
C HIS A 75 10.62 9.42 7.26
N VAL A 76 11.52 10.38 7.21
CA VAL A 76 11.88 11.18 8.40
C VAL A 76 10.66 11.92 8.95
N ALA A 77 9.83 12.50 8.06
CA ALA A 77 8.61 13.20 8.46
C ALA A 77 7.56 12.22 9.05
N LEU A 78 7.43 11.01 8.51
CA LEU A 78 6.56 9.97 9.05
C LEU A 78 7.04 9.49 10.42
N ALA A 79 8.35 9.27 10.60
CA ALA A 79 8.95 8.93 11.89
C ALA A 79 8.68 10.00 12.95
N GLU A 80 8.80 11.27 12.59
CA GLU A 80 8.51 12.38 13.50
C GLU A 80 7.03 12.44 13.87
N ALA A 81 6.12 12.22 12.92
CA ALA A 81 4.69 12.14 13.20
C ALA A 81 4.35 10.96 14.13
N ALA A 82 5.02 9.82 13.96
CA ALA A 82 4.87 8.68 14.85
C ALA A 82 5.33 8.97 16.30
N ARG A 83 6.39 9.78 16.49
CA ARG A 83 6.83 10.24 17.83
C ARG A 83 5.79 11.16 18.50
N GLN A 84 5.01 11.88 17.71
CA GLN A 84 4.06 12.90 18.20
C GLN A 84 2.64 12.35 18.37
N THR A 85 2.36 11.13 17.94
CA THR A 85 1.04 10.49 18.09
C THR A 85 1.03 9.43 19.19
N SER A 86 -0.15 8.88 19.48
CA SER A 86 -0.34 7.68 20.29
C SER A 86 -1.26 6.70 19.55
N VAL A 87 -1.33 5.45 20.01
CA VAL A 87 -2.23 4.44 19.44
C VAL A 87 -3.66 4.95 19.37
N GLU A 88 -4.18 5.52 20.48
CA GLU A 88 -5.56 6.01 20.57
C GLU A 88 -5.82 7.19 19.62
N ARG A 89 -4.82 8.05 19.39
CA ARG A 89 -4.93 9.16 18.43
C ARG A 89 -4.93 8.63 17.01
N ALA A 90 -4.04 7.71 16.70
CA ALA A 90 -3.95 7.11 15.38
C ALA A 90 -5.20 6.26 15.05
N GLU A 91 -5.77 5.55 16.03
CA GLU A 91 -7.04 4.83 15.87
C GLU A 91 -8.21 5.77 15.59
N ARG A 92 -8.30 6.89 16.31
CA ARG A 92 -9.33 7.90 16.06
C ARG A 92 -9.19 8.53 14.69
N GLU A 93 -7.97 8.92 14.32
CA GLU A 93 -7.66 9.49 13.01
C GLU A 93 -8.00 8.50 11.87
N TYR A 94 -7.63 7.21 12.02
CA TYR A 94 -7.99 6.16 11.09
C TYR A 94 -9.51 6.01 10.96
N PHE A 95 -10.22 6.02 12.10
CA PHE A 95 -11.66 5.94 12.10
C PHE A 95 -12.30 7.12 11.35
N ASP A 96 -11.90 8.35 11.66
CA ASP A 96 -12.46 9.57 11.05
C ASP A 96 -12.16 9.62 9.54
N LEU A 97 -10.95 9.19 9.15
CA LEU A 97 -10.52 9.18 7.75
C LEU A 97 -11.22 8.11 6.90
N PHE A 98 -11.33 6.87 7.39
CA PHE A 98 -11.65 5.73 6.52
C PHE A 98 -12.95 5.01 6.89
N ILE A 99 -13.46 5.15 8.13
CA ILE A 99 -14.65 4.44 8.61
C ILE A 99 -15.82 5.41 8.83
N GLY A 100 -15.67 6.37 9.74
CA GLY A 100 -16.64 7.40 10.08
C GLY A 100 -17.97 6.90 10.62
N LEU A 101 -18.82 7.81 11.07
CA LEU A 101 -20.23 7.52 11.38
C LEU A 101 -21.06 7.57 10.09
N GLY A 102 -21.18 6.41 9.43
CA GLY A 102 -21.84 6.26 8.14
C GLY A 102 -20.89 6.36 6.94
N ARG A 103 -19.86 7.20 6.98
CA ARG A 103 -18.82 7.31 5.95
C ARG A 103 -17.59 8.02 6.50
N GLY A 104 -16.39 7.49 6.21
CA GLY A 104 -15.13 8.20 6.45
C GLY A 104 -14.95 9.41 5.53
N GLU A 105 -14.01 10.28 5.87
CA GLU A 105 -13.66 11.45 5.05
C GLU A 105 -13.18 11.03 3.66
N LEU A 106 -12.45 9.92 3.56
CA LEU A 106 -11.93 9.34 2.32
C LEU A 106 -12.45 7.92 2.09
N LEU A 107 -12.64 7.57 0.83
CA LEU A 107 -12.98 6.22 0.39
C LEU A 107 -11.81 5.67 -0.46
N PRO A 108 -10.92 4.84 0.10
CA PRO A 108 -9.68 4.43 -0.54
C PRO A 108 -9.86 3.32 -1.57
N TYR A 109 -10.78 3.50 -2.54
CA TYR A 109 -11.14 2.51 -3.54
C TYR A 109 -11.00 3.05 -4.95
N GLY A 110 -10.35 2.27 -5.83
CA GLY A 110 -10.14 2.64 -7.22
C GLY A 110 -11.44 2.90 -7.98
N SER A 111 -12.47 2.06 -7.79
CA SER A 111 -13.78 2.27 -8.41
C SER A 111 -14.39 3.63 -8.02
N TYR A 112 -14.28 4.03 -6.75
CA TYR A 112 -14.79 5.31 -6.29
C TYR A 112 -14.03 6.49 -6.91
N TYR A 113 -12.72 6.47 -6.91
CA TYR A 113 -11.89 7.56 -7.47
C TYR A 113 -12.07 7.73 -8.98
N LEU A 114 -12.34 6.63 -9.69
CA LEU A 114 -12.46 6.64 -11.14
C LEU A 114 -13.89 6.92 -11.65
N THR A 115 -14.92 6.59 -10.86
CA THR A 115 -16.31 6.67 -11.32
C THR A 115 -17.24 7.43 -10.37
N GLY A 116 -16.83 7.69 -9.13
CA GLY A 116 -17.66 8.24 -8.06
C GLY A 116 -18.52 7.19 -7.33
N PHE A 117 -18.44 5.91 -7.71
CA PHE A 117 -19.24 4.83 -7.11
C PHE A 117 -18.36 3.64 -6.75
N LEU A 118 -18.74 2.91 -5.70
CA LEU A 118 -18.08 1.65 -5.31
C LEU A 118 -18.54 0.49 -6.19
N HIS A 119 -17.71 -0.55 -6.29
CA HIS A 119 -18.01 -1.81 -6.98
C HIS A 119 -18.30 -1.70 -8.48
N GLU A 120 -17.79 -0.65 -9.12
CA GLU A 120 -17.98 -0.38 -10.54
C GLU A 120 -16.96 -1.09 -11.46
N ARG A 121 -17.04 -0.82 -12.77
CA ARG A 121 -16.21 -1.45 -13.83
C ARG A 121 -14.70 -1.51 -13.52
N PRO A 122 -14.06 -0.53 -12.88
CA PRO A 122 -12.64 -0.65 -12.54
C PRO A 122 -12.32 -1.86 -11.68
N LEU A 123 -13.18 -2.20 -10.70
CA LEU A 123 -13.01 -3.39 -9.88
C LEU A 123 -13.14 -4.69 -10.70
N ALA A 124 -14.08 -4.74 -11.65
CA ALA A 124 -14.22 -5.92 -12.53
C ALA A 124 -12.96 -6.15 -13.38
N ARG A 125 -12.40 -5.07 -13.97
CA ARG A 125 -11.15 -5.15 -14.73
C ARG A 125 -9.97 -5.60 -13.87
N LEU A 126 -9.86 -5.06 -12.65
CA LEU A 126 -8.83 -5.49 -11.72
C LEU A 126 -8.93 -6.99 -11.43
N ARG A 127 -10.12 -7.51 -11.17
CA ARG A 127 -10.34 -8.95 -10.95
C ARG A 127 -9.92 -9.81 -12.13
N GLU A 128 -10.17 -9.35 -13.35
CA GLU A 128 -9.71 -10.03 -14.58
C GLU A 128 -8.18 -10.08 -14.62
N SER A 129 -7.50 -8.95 -14.34
CA SER A 129 -6.03 -8.88 -14.28
C SER A 129 -5.46 -9.79 -13.19
N LEU A 130 -6.04 -9.78 -11.98
CA LEU A 130 -5.62 -10.65 -10.88
C LEU A 130 -5.80 -12.13 -11.18
N ALA A 131 -6.92 -12.50 -11.82
CA ALA A 131 -7.17 -13.88 -12.23
C ALA A 131 -6.13 -14.38 -13.25
N GLN A 132 -5.71 -13.52 -14.20
CA GLN A 132 -4.63 -13.83 -15.15
C GLN A 132 -3.28 -14.06 -14.44
N LEU A 133 -3.03 -13.38 -13.35
CA LEU A 133 -1.84 -13.55 -12.51
C LEU A 133 -1.97 -14.72 -11.51
N GLY A 134 -3.14 -15.37 -11.45
CA GLY A 134 -3.45 -16.42 -10.48
C GLY A 134 -3.45 -15.90 -9.03
N ILE A 135 -3.82 -14.64 -8.86
CA ILE A 135 -3.98 -14.01 -7.54
C ILE A 135 -5.47 -14.03 -7.20
N GLU A 136 -5.82 -14.71 -6.12
CA GLU A 136 -7.20 -14.89 -5.67
C GLU A 136 -7.41 -14.17 -4.33
N ARG A 137 -8.66 -13.76 -4.12
CA ARG A 137 -9.11 -13.18 -2.87
C ARG A 137 -9.11 -14.23 -1.76
N ALA A 138 -8.54 -13.88 -0.59
CA ALA A 138 -8.57 -14.76 0.56
C ALA A 138 -10.01 -14.99 1.06
N ALA A 139 -10.27 -16.21 1.53
CA ALA A 139 -11.53 -16.52 2.19
C ALA A 139 -11.67 -15.63 3.44
N GLY A 140 -12.83 -14.94 3.56
CA GLY A 140 -13.11 -14.03 4.68
C GLY A 140 -12.64 -12.59 4.49
N GLN A 141 -11.97 -12.26 3.37
CA GLN A 141 -11.66 -10.87 3.02
C GLN A 141 -12.95 -10.09 2.78
N ALA A 142 -13.21 -9.05 3.58
CA ALA A 142 -14.39 -8.20 3.43
C ALA A 142 -14.19 -7.11 2.38
N GLU A 143 -12.99 -6.50 2.36
CA GLU A 143 -12.69 -5.39 1.46
C GLU A 143 -12.57 -5.83 0.00
N PRO A 144 -13.09 -5.03 -0.95
CA PRO A 144 -12.88 -5.24 -2.39
C PRO A 144 -11.41 -5.10 -2.76
N GLU A 145 -11.00 -5.78 -3.84
CA GLU A 145 -9.60 -5.86 -4.28
C GLU A 145 -9.03 -4.51 -4.74
N ASP A 146 -9.88 -3.54 -5.11
CA ASP A 146 -9.49 -2.18 -5.49
C ASP A 146 -9.28 -1.21 -4.30
N HIS A 147 -9.30 -1.74 -3.07
CA HIS A 147 -8.90 -0.98 -1.89
C HIS A 147 -7.39 -0.68 -1.93
N ALA A 148 -6.99 0.55 -1.59
CA ALA A 148 -5.60 1.01 -1.65
C ALA A 148 -4.62 0.09 -0.90
N ALA A 149 -4.99 -0.38 0.30
CA ALA A 149 -4.17 -1.30 1.07
C ALA A 149 -3.93 -2.63 0.34
N ILE A 150 -4.97 -3.19 -0.29
CA ILE A 150 -4.90 -4.46 -1.01
C ILE A 150 -4.02 -4.31 -2.26
N LEU A 151 -4.20 -3.23 -3.03
CA LEU A 151 -3.34 -2.96 -4.18
C LEU A 151 -1.87 -2.79 -3.79
N CYS A 152 -1.59 -2.09 -2.70
CA CYS A 152 -0.24 -2.00 -2.15
C CYS A 152 0.30 -3.37 -1.73
N GLU A 153 -0.52 -4.25 -1.11
CA GLU A 153 -0.09 -5.60 -0.76
C GLU A 153 0.23 -6.44 -1.99
N ILE A 154 -0.58 -6.34 -3.04
CA ILE A 154 -0.34 -7.06 -4.30
C ILE A 154 0.98 -6.59 -4.92
N MET A 155 1.22 -5.28 -4.99
CA MET A 155 2.47 -4.71 -5.50
C MET A 155 3.68 -5.16 -4.67
N ALA A 156 3.56 -5.17 -3.35
CA ALA A 156 4.60 -5.72 -2.47
C ALA A 156 4.88 -7.21 -2.75
N GLY A 157 3.82 -7.98 -2.97
CA GLY A 157 3.91 -9.40 -3.30
C GLY A 157 4.58 -9.67 -4.65
N LEU A 158 4.29 -8.87 -5.67
CA LEU A 158 4.91 -8.94 -6.99
C LEU A 158 6.39 -8.53 -6.93
N ALA A 159 6.69 -7.37 -6.35
CA ALA A 159 8.05 -6.86 -6.24
C ALA A 159 8.95 -7.80 -5.39
N SER A 160 8.42 -8.41 -4.33
CA SER A 160 9.16 -9.40 -3.53
C SER A 160 9.22 -10.80 -4.12
N GLY A 161 8.64 -11.05 -5.29
CA GLY A 161 8.53 -12.39 -5.88
C GLY A 161 7.70 -13.37 -5.06
N ARG A 162 6.97 -12.90 -4.02
CA ARG A 162 6.02 -13.72 -3.25
C ARG A 162 4.87 -14.22 -4.13
N PHE A 163 4.43 -13.38 -5.07
CA PHE A 163 3.54 -13.75 -6.14
C PHE A 163 4.36 -13.94 -7.43
N PRO A 164 4.70 -15.19 -7.80
CA PRO A 164 5.37 -15.44 -9.06
C PRO A 164 4.47 -14.98 -10.21
N ALA A 165 4.99 -14.09 -11.04
CA ALA A 165 4.27 -13.50 -12.15
C ALA A 165 5.21 -13.33 -13.35
N PRO A 166 4.69 -13.19 -14.57
CA PRO A 166 5.50 -12.86 -15.73
C PRO A 166 6.26 -11.55 -15.53
N GLU A 167 7.39 -11.40 -16.21
CA GLU A 167 8.11 -10.15 -16.30
C GLU A 167 7.17 -9.03 -16.75
N GLY A 168 7.31 -7.84 -16.16
CA GLY A 168 6.44 -6.70 -16.46
C GLY A 168 5.07 -6.70 -15.77
N ALA A 169 4.67 -7.76 -15.06
CA ALA A 169 3.37 -7.82 -14.39
C ALA A 169 3.15 -6.66 -13.40
N SER A 170 4.17 -6.28 -12.65
CA SER A 170 4.11 -5.12 -11.73
C SER A 170 3.85 -3.81 -12.47
N ARG A 171 4.47 -3.63 -13.64
CA ARG A 171 4.27 -2.46 -14.50
C ARG A 171 2.83 -2.38 -14.99
N VAL A 172 2.33 -3.47 -15.57
CA VAL A 172 0.96 -3.53 -16.09
C VAL A 172 -0.05 -3.25 -14.98
N LEU A 173 0.11 -3.90 -13.82
CA LEU A 173 -0.80 -3.67 -12.69
C LEU A 173 -0.75 -2.22 -12.22
N PHE A 174 0.43 -1.63 -12.12
CA PHE A 174 0.59 -0.23 -11.74
C PHE A 174 -0.08 0.71 -12.76
N GLU A 175 0.25 0.58 -14.04
CA GLU A 175 -0.24 1.49 -15.09
C GLU A 175 -1.77 1.41 -15.24
N GLU A 176 -2.36 0.22 -15.15
CA GLU A 176 -3.79 0.03 -15.36
C GLU A 176 -4.65 0.28 -14.12
N HIS A 177 -4.14 -0.03 -12.91
CA HIS A 177 -4.97 -0.10 -11.71
C HIS A 177 -4.54 0.81 -10.56
N LEU A 178 -3.30 1.30 -10.51
CA LEU A 178 -2.82 2.22 -9.47
C LEU A 178 -2.65 3.64 -10.00
N ALA A 179 -1.86 3.81 -11.07
CA ALA A 179 -1.49 5.12 -11.61
C ALA A 179 -2.69 6.03 -11.95
N PRO A 180 -3.85 5.52 -12.41
CA PRO A 180 -4.97 6.38 -12.76
C PRO A 180 -5.61 7.15 -11.59
N TRP A 181 -5.38 6.71 -10.33
CA TRP A 181 -6.09 7.30 -9.20
C TRP A 181 -5.31 7.39 -7.88
N MET A 182 -4.36 6.51 -7.62
CA MET A 182 -3.78 6.35 -6.27
C MET A 182 -2.93 7.56 -5.84
N GLU A 183 -2.28 8.26 -6.78
CA GLU A 183 -1.60 9.52 -6.46
C GLU A 183 -2.58 10.57 -5.97
N ARG A 184 -3.75 10.67 -6.60
CA ARG A 184 -4.82 11.58 -6.19
C ARG A 184 -5.35 11.23 -4.79
N PHE A 185 -5.54 9.94 -4.51
CA PHE A 185 -5.93 9.48 -3.18
C PHE A 185 -4.92 9.92 -2.11
N PHE A 186 -3.62 9.71 -2.36
CA PHE A 186 -2.59 10.13 -1.41
C PHE A 186 -2.52 11.65 -1.23
N LEU A 187 -2.75 12.41 -2.28
CA LEU A 187 -2.85 13.88 -2.20
C LEU A 187 -4.06 14.31 -1.36
N ASP A 188 -5.20 13.67 -1.56
CA ASP A 188 -6.40 13.94 -0.76
C ASP A 188 -6.16 13.56 0.73
N LEU A 189 -5.41 12.48 0.99
CA LEU A 189 -5.01 12.09 2.34
C LEU A 189 -4.06 13.13 3.00
N GLU A 190 -3.15 13.73 2.24
CA GLU A 190 -2.31 14.83 2.73
C GLU A 190 -3.14 16.05 3.13
N GLN A 191 -4.28 16.27 2.49
CA GLN A 191 -5.14 17.45 2.66
C GLN A 191 -6.34 17.22 3.58
N ALA A 192 -6.61 15.98 3.96
CA ALA A 192 -7.75 15.61 4.78
C ALA A 192 -7.73 16.33 6.14
N GLU A 193 -8.90 16.78 6.60
CA GLU A 193 -9.02 17.54 7.85
C GLU A 193 -8.64 16.71 9.07
N ALA A 194 -9.07 15.44 9.07
CA ALA A 194 -8.75 14.52 10.16
C ALA A 194 -7.29 14.06 10.17
N ALA A 195 -6.52 14.27 9.08
CA ALA A 195 -5.17 13.73 8.94
C ALA A 195 -4.12 14.55 9.71
N ALA A 196 -3.46 13.92 10.68
CA ALA A 196 -2.24 14.40 11.33
C ALA A 196 -1.07 13.43 11.08
N PHE A 197 -1.11 12.24 11.66
CA PHE A 197 -0.17 11.16 11.39
C PHE A 197 -0.32 10.64 9.93
N TYR A 198 -1.55 10.37 9.51
CA TYR A 198 -1.86 9.86 8.17
C TYR A 198 -1.55 10.86 7.04
N ARG A 199 -1.44 12.15 7.33
CA ARG A 199 -0.90 13.13 6.36
C ARG A 199 0.50 12.73 5.87
N ARG A 200 1.34 12.21 6.76
CA ARG A 200 2.69 11.77 6.40
C ARG A 200 2.69 10.43 5.67
N THR A 201 1.73 9.55 5.98
CA THR A 201 1.45 8.37 5.16
C THR A 201 1.06 8.76 3.73
N GLY A 202 0.21 9.78 3.56
CA GLY A 202 -0.12 10.38 2.26
C GLY A 202 1.11 10.86 1.51
N THR A 203 2.03 11.57 2.19
CA THR A 203 3.29 12.05 1.59
C THR A 203 4.16 10.89 1.08
N VAL A 204 4.35 9.83 1.88
CA VAL A 204 5.12 8.64 1.47
C VAL A 204 4.47 8.00 0.24
N GLY A 205 3.16 7.78 0.27
CA GLY A 205 2.43 7.16 -0.83
C GLY A 205 2.50 7.98 -2.12
N ARG A 206 2.28 9.29 -2.05
CA ARG A 206 2.36 10.18 -3.22
C ARG A 206 3.76 10.19 -3.84
N VAL A 207 4.80 10.26 -3.01
CA VAL A 207 6.18 10.22 -3.50
C VAL A 207 6.49 8.86 -4.16
N LEU A 208 6.04 7.76 -3.54
CA LEU A 208 6.21 6.42 -4.14
C LEU A 208 5.50 6.33 -5.50
N MET A 209 4.26 6.81 -5.63
CA MET A 209 3.54 6.81 -6.91
C MET A 209 4.28 7.59 -8.00
N GLY A 210 4.91 8.72 -7.65
CA GLY A 210 5.76 9.49 -8.56
C GLY A 210 6.99 8.70 -9.01
N ILE A 211 7.71 8.06 -8.08
CA ILE A 211 8.89 7.23 -8.37
C ILE A 211 8.51 6.06 -9.29
N GLU A 212 7.45 5.32 -8.99
CA GLU A 212 6.99 4.18 -9.80
C GLU A 212 6.61 4.62 -11.23
N ARG A 213 5.93 5.76 -11.35
CA ARG A 213 5.57 6.31 -12.67
C ARG A 213 6.81 6.63 -13.50
N GLU A 214 7.81 7.27 -12.91
CA GLU A 214 9.05 7.59 -13.58
C GLU A 214 9.84 6.32 -13.94
N ALA A 215 9.94 5.38 -13.01
CA ALA A 215 10.64 4.12 -13.22
C ALA A 215 10.03 3.29 -14.36
N PHE A 216 8.70 3.16 -14.39
CA PHE A 216 7.99 2.40 -15.42
C PHE A 216 7.92 3.13 -16.79
N ALA A 217 8.15 4.44 -16.83
CA ALA A 217 8.25 5.20 -18.08
C ALA A 217 9.60 4.99 -18.80
N LEU A 218 10.62 4.46 -18.11
CA LEU A 218 11.91 4.17 -18.71
C LEU A 218 11.79 2.97 -19.66
N PRO A 219 12.48 3.01 -20.84
CA PRO A 219 12.53 1.87 -21.73
C PRO A 219 13.28 0.71 -21.04
N SER A 220 12.75 -0.50 -21.22
CA SER A 220 13.36 -1.76 -20.76
C SER A 220 14.62 -2.09 -21.51
#